data_6c801f679a899deb41bd4526732fc32a
#
_entry.id   6c801f679a899deb41bd4526732fc32a
#
_cell.length_a   1.000
_cell.length_b   1.000
_cell.length_c   1.000
_cell.angle_alpha   90.00
_cell.angle_beta   90.00
_cell.angle_gamma   90.00
#
_symmetry.space_group_name_H-M   'P 1'
#
loop_
_entity.id
_entity.type
_entity.pdbx_description
1 polymer ?
#
loop_
_entity_poly.entity_id
_entity_poly.type
_entity_poly.pdbx_seq_one_letter_code
_entity_poly.pdbx_strand_id
1 'polypeptide(L)'
;MILTKTLLPLLLLFIVFTGCSKNDDEYNKPAMYWYSKIIESVSNGNLEKADNYYSSLQGEHIGSPLLREATLILAVAHMYYEEYLLSEHFLDEYVKRYANANEKEYSEFLEIKAKYMALPNPRRDQALIDEAIESAKSFKLKYPNSVYYPIVDTMLTRLYMARAALNETIASLYDRIDKPKSAKYYRDVQPQPWIKWDEIDRANTPWYREWFEGDGSASWYGFLIPDTRSVVSRNSIQSDDNSTNDGEK
;
A
#
# COMPACT_ATOMS: atom_id res chain seq x y z
N MET A 1 15.14 8.89 -56.80
CA MET A 1 14.48 10.16 -56.44
C MET A 1 12.96 10.17 -56.69
N ILE A 2 12.35 9.08 -57.16
CA ILE A 2 10.91 8.95 -57.40
C ILE A 2 10.22 8.28 -56.21
N LEU A 3 10.89 7.39 -55.47
CA LEU A 3 10.33 6.62 -54.35
C LEU A 3 9.97 7.50 -53.13
N THR A 4 10.71 8.60 -52.92
CA THR A 4 10.46 9.52 -51.77
C THR A 4 9.26 10.44 -52.01
N LYS A 5 8.90 10.70 -53.27
CA LYS A 5 7.74 11.57 -53.60
C LYS A 5 6.40 10.87 -53.42
N THR A 6 6.38 9.53 -53.47
CA THR A 6 5.14 8.74 -53.26
C THR A 6 4.96 8.26 -51.82
N LEU A 7 6.08 8.13 -51.06
CA LEU A 7 6.02 7.68 -49.67
C LEU A 7 5.48 8.77 -48.73
N LEU A 8 5.78 10.04 -49.01
CA LEU A 8 5.34 11.16 -48.18
C LEU A 8 3.80 11.36 -48.15
N PRO A 9 3.07 11.34 -49.30
CA PRO A 9 1.63 11.44 -49.28
C PRO A 9 0.94 10.19 -48.69
N LEU A 10 1.57 8.98 -48.83
CA LEU A 10 1.05 7.76 -48.22
C LEU A 10 1.16 7.79 -46.68
N LEU A 11 2.27 8.33 -46.16
CA LEU A 11 2.46 8.52 -44.71
C LEU A 11 1.47 9.57 -44.15
N LEU A 12 1.20 10.62 -44.93
CA LEU A 12 0.24 11.67 -44.53
C LEU A 12 -1.21 11.14 -44.51
N LEU A 13 -1.55 10.21 -45.43
CA LEU A 13 -2.84 9.56 -45.49
C LEU A 13 -3.08 8.67 -44.24
N PHE A 14 -2.03 8.02 -43.70
CA PHE A 14 -2.15 7.18 -42.49
C PHE A 14 -2.44 7.99 -41.22
N ILE A 15 -1.95 9.24 -41.15
CA ILE A 15 -2.17 10.11 -39.98
C ILE A 15 -3.62 10.62 -39.91
N VAL A 16 -4.32 10.73 -41.06
CA VAL A 16 -5.71 11.20 -41.10
C VAL A 16 -6.70 10.12 -40.61
N PHE A 17 -6.33 8.84 -40.60
CA PHE A 17 -7.16 7.74 -40.12
C PHE A 17 -7.06 7.47 -38.61
N THR A 18 -6.22 8.18 -37.87
CA THR A 18 -6.32 8.20 -36.41
C THR A 18 -7.45 9.15 -35.99
N GLY A 19 -8.65 8.87 -36.44
CA GLY A 19 -9.86 9.57 -36.06
C GLY A 19 -10.10 9.39 -34.56
N CYS A 20 -10.33 10.51 -33.86
CA CYS A 20 -10.88 10.47 -32.51
C CYS A 20 -12.05 9.52 -32.46
N SER A 21 -11.94 8.46 -31.64
CA SER A 21 -13.09 7.69 -31.20
C SER A 21 -14.03 8.70 -30.53
N LYS A 22 -15.16 9.01 -31.16
CA LYS A 22 -16.25 9.67 -30.46
C LYS A 22 -16.61 8.77 -29.30
N ASN A 23 -16.31 9.19 -28.09
CA ASN A 23 -17.04 8.73 -26.94
C ASN A 23 -18.47 9.22 -27.17
N ASP A 24 -19.37 8.33 -27.53
CA ASP A 24 -20.79 8.64 -27.48
C ASP A 24 -21.10 8.82 -25.99
N ASP A 25 -21.28 10.09 -25.59
CA ASP A 25 -21.68 10.41 -24.22
C ASP A 25 -23.03 9.72 -23.98
N GLU A 26 -22.99 8.69 -23.16
CA GLU A 26 -24.17 7.93 -22.80
C GLU A 26 -24.88 8.66 -21.66
N TYR A 27 -26.17 9.00 -21.81
CA TYR A 27 -26.99 9.58 -20.74
C TYR A 27 -28.35 8.91 -20.62
N ASN A 28 -29.02 9.17 -19.50
CA ASN A 28 -30.36 8.65 -19.20
C ASN A 28 -30.47 7.14 -19.31
N LYS A 29 -29.44 6.42 -18.89
CA LYS A 29 -29.48 4.96 -18.83
C LYS A 29 -30.03 4.49 -17.48
N PRO A 30 -30.65 3.32 -17.40
CA PRO A 30 -31.09 2.77 -16.12
C PRO A 30 -29.91 2.57 -15.14
N ALA A 31 -30.14 2.68 -13.84
CA ALA A 31 -29.09 2.50 -12.81
C ALA A 31 -28.31 1.18 -12.96
N MET A 32 -29.02 0.09 -13.31
CA MET A 32 -28.39 -1.23 -13.55
C MET A 32 -27.44 -1.21 -14.75
N TYR A 33 -27.67 -0.37 -15.76
CA TYR A 33 -26.77 -0.20 -16.89
C TYR A 33 -25.42 0.34 -16.44
N TRP A 34 -25.44 1.45 -15.70
CA TRP A 34 -24.23 2.06 -15.16
C TRP A 34 -23.49 1.12 -14.22
N TYR A 35 -24.22 0.46 -13.33
CA TYR A 35 -23.64 -0.52 -12.41
C TYR A 35 -22.94 -1.66 -13.17
N SER A 36 -23.58 -2.23 -14.22
CA SER A 36 -22.97 -3.26 -15.05
C SER A 36 -21.70 -2.78 -15.73
N LYS A 37 -21.68 -1.50 -16.19
CA LYS A 37 -20.50 -0.89 -16.80
C LYS A 37 -19.37 -0.67 -15.81
N ILE A 38 -19.68 -0.33 -14.55
CA ILE A 38 -18.69 -0.27 -13.47
C ILE A 38 -18.05 -1.65 -13.29
N ILE A 39 -18.85 -2.70 -13.11
CA ILE A 39 -18.34 -4.06 -12.92
C ILE A 39 -17.50 -4.53 -14.11
N GLU A 40 -17.96 -4.31 -15.33
CA GLU A 40 -17.20 -4.62 -16.56
C GLU A 40 -15.85 -3.90 -16.58
N SER A 41 -15.84 -2.60 -16.26
CA SER A 41 -14.62 -1.79 -16.27
C SER A 41 -13.62 -2.21 -15.19
N VAL A 42 -14.10 -2.49 -13.96
CA VAL A 42 -13.28 -3.02 -12.87
C VAL A 42 -12.69 -4.38 -13.26
N SER A 43 -13.49 -5.28 -13.83
CA SER A 43 -13.03 -6.62 -14.26
C SER A 43 -11.96 -6.55 -15.34
N ASN A 44 -12.01 -5.52 -16.19
CA ASN A 44 -11.04 -5.26 -17.26
C ASN A 44 -9.82 -4.42 -16.76
N GLY A 45 -9.78 -4.05 -15.49
CA GLY A 45 -8.71 -3.24 -14.92
C GLY A 45 -8.72 -1.77 -15.35
N ASN A 46 -9.84 -1.27 -15.89
CA ASN A 46 -9.96 0.13 -16.32
C ASN A 46 -10.71 0.94 -15.28
N LEU A 47 -10.00 1.33 -14.20
CA LEU A 47 -10.60 2.03 -13.07
C LEU A 47 -11.08 3.43 -13.43
N GLU A 48 -10.35 4.15 -14.30
CA GLU A 48 -10.78 5.48 -14.78
C GLU A 48 -12.18 5.43 -15.43
N LYS A 49 -12.45 4.41 -16.26
CA LYS A 49 -13.79 4.22 -16.83
C LYS A 49 -14.80 3.83 -15.76
N ALA A 50 -14.42 3.02 -14.79
CA ALA A 50 -15.30 2.63 -13.70
C ALA A 50 -15.75 3.85 -12.88
N ASP A 51 -14.83 4.77 -12.58
CA ASP A 51 -15.10 6.03 -11.87
C ASP A 51 -16.02 6.96 -12.67
N ASN A 52 -15.81 7.04 -13.99
CA ASN A 52 -16.67 7.83 -14.86
C ASN A 52 -18.10 7.26 -14.89
N TYR A 53 -18.26 5.94 -14.96
CA TYR A 53 -19.58 5.30 -14.88
C TYR A 53 -20.20 5.42 -13.49
N TYR A 54 -19.40 5.38 -12.42
CA TYR A 54 -19.88 5.65 -11.08
C TYR A 54 -20.40 7.10 -10.93
N SER A 55 -19.69 8.06 -11.49
CA SER A 55 -20.11 9.46 -11.52
C SER A 55 -21.43 9.62 -12.27
N SER A 56 -21.64 8.90 -13.37
CA SER A 56 -22.91 8.86 -14.11
C SER A 56 -24.02 8.23 -13.29
N LEU A 57 -23.75 7.08 -12.64
CA LEU A 57 -24.70 6.42 -11.73
C LEU A 57 -25.11 7.37 -10.57
N GLN A 58 -24.14 8.07 -9.98
CA GLN A 58 -24.38 8.99 -8.88
C GLN A 58 -25.17 10.23 -9.35
N GLY A 59 -24.83 10.79 -10.50
CA GLY A 59 -25.48 11.97 -11.05
C GLY A 59 -26.93 11.72 -11.50
N GLU A 60 -27.16 10.59 -12.15
CA GLU A 60 -28.50 10.26 -12.70
C GLU A 60 -29.41 9.55 -11.70
N HIS A 61 -28.83 8.80 -10.74
CA HIS A 61 -29.57 7.91 -9.85
C HIS A 61 -29.11 8.00 -8.39
N ILE A 62 -29.03 9.21 -7.84
CA ILE A 62 -28.52 9.47 -6.48
C ILE A 62 -29.24 8.67 -5.37
N GLY A 63 -30.47 8.27 -5.58
CA GLY A 63 -31.24 7.42 -4.66
C GLY A 63 -31.15 5.92 -4.94
N SER A 64 -30.29 5.49 -5.86
CA SER A 64 -30.18 4.07 -6.21
C SER A 64 -29.48 3.25 -5.10
N PRO A 65 -30.03 2.09 -4.69
CA PRO A 65 -29.35 1.20 -3.76
C PRO A 65 -28.04 0.62 -4.34
N LEU A 66 -27.87 0.63 -5.66
CA LEU A 66 -26.66 0.14 -6.35
C LEU A 66 -25.43 1.03 -6.08
N LEU A 67 -25.62 2.31 -5.73
CA LEU A 67 -24.53 3.21 -5.38
C LEU A 67 -23.73 2.69 -4.18
N ARG A 68 -24.42 2.16 -3.17
CA ARG A 68 -23.79 1.59 -1.99
C ARG A 68 -22.79 0.48 -2.35
N GLU A 69 -23.22 -0.46 -3.19
CA GLU A 69 -22.40 -1.58 -3.62
C GLU A 69 -21.27 -1.12 -4.54
N ALA A 70 -21.59 -0.25 -5.50
CA ALA A 70 -20.62 0.31 -6.44
C ALA A 70 -19.48 1.05 -5.71
N THR A 71 -19.80 1.87 -4.70
CA THR A 71 -18.81 2.59 -3.90
C THR A 71 -17.83 1.63 -3.22
N LEU A 72 -18.34 0.56 -2.59
CA LEU A 72 -17.49 -0.41 -1.91
C LEU A 72 -16.64 -1.23 -2.90
N ILE A 73 -17.20 -1.58 -4.07
CA ILE A 73 -16.46 -2.27 -5.13
C ILE A 73 -15.31 -1.42 -5.64
N LEU A 74 -15.54 -0.12 -5.89
CA LEU A 74 -14.49 0.80 -6.33
C LEU A 74 -13.42 0.98 -5.25
N ALA A 75 -13.81 1.12 -3.99
CA ALA A 75 -12.85 1.19 -2.88
C ALA A 75 -11.89 -0.01 -2.86
N VAL A 76 -12.43 -1.22 -3.00
CA VAL A 76 -11.64 -2.46 -3.00
C VAL A 76 -10.83 -2.60 -4.30
N ALA A 77 -11.38 -2.19 -5.44
CA ALA A 77 -10.69 -2.22 -6.73
C ALA A 77 -9.48 -1.29 -6.72
N HIS A 78 -9.62 -0.03 -6.30
CA HIS A 78 -8.51 0.91 -6.17
C HIS A 78 -7.44 0.40 -5.19
N MET A 79 -7.85 -0.23 -4.07
CA MET A 79 -6.89 -0.87 -3.15
C MET A 79 -6.09 -1.98 -3.85
N TYR A 80 -6.74 -2.81 -4.66
CA TYR A 80 -6.09 -3.90 -5.38
C TYR A 80 -5.10 -3.40 -6.44
N TYR A 81 -5.40 -2.27 -7.08
CA TYR A 81 -4.53 -1.63 -8.07
C TYR A 81 -3.53 -0.64 -7.46
N GLU A 82 -3.34 -0.67 -6.14
CA GLU A 82 -2.37 0.15 -5.40
C GLU A 82 -2.68 1.67 -5.43
N GLU A 83 -3.91 2.04 -5.76
CA GLU A 83 -4.41 3.43 -5.76
C GLU A 83 -5.03 3.75 -4.39
N TYR A 84 -4.24 3.69 -3.33
CA TYR A 84 -4.71 3.70 -1.94
C TYR A 84 -5.46 4.96 -1.53
N LEU A 85 -5.07 6.14 -2.04
CA LEU A 85 -5.77 7.40 -1.77
C LEU A 85 -7.19 7.40 -2.33
N LEU A 86 -7.39 6.83 -3.53
CA LEU A 86 -8.72 6.69 -4.11
C LEU A 86 -9.54 5.64 -3.35
N SER A 87 -8.92 4.54 -2.96
CA SER A 87 -9.56 3.55 -2.09
C SER A 87 -10.07 4.20 -0.80
N GLU A 88 -9.24 5.00 -0.10
CA GLU A 88 -9.62 5.71 1.12
C GLU A 88 -10.78 6.69 0.87
N HIS A 89 -10.74 7.44 -0.23
CA HIS A 89 -11.81 8.35 -0.63
C HIS A 89 -13.16 7.63 -0.77
N PHE A 90 -13.19 6.48 -1.47
CA PHE A 90 -14.42 5.70 -1.64
C PHE A 90 -14.88 5.04 -0.33
N LEU A 91 -13.97 4.61 0.55
CA LEU A 91 -14.31 4.10 1.88
C LEU A 91 -14.94 5.17 2.75
N ASP A 92 -14.38 6.36 2.75
CA ASP A 92 -14.90 7.54 3.44
C ASP A 92 -16.32 7.89 2.95
N GLU A 93 -16.52 7.89 1.63
CA GLU A 93 -17.85 8.12 1.05
C GLU A 93 -18.83 7.04 1.47
N TYR A 94 -18.42 5.77 1.43
CA TYR A 94 -19.25 4.65 1.85
C TYR A 94 -19.67 4.78 3.32
N VAL A 95 -18.74 5.08 4.22
CA VAL A 95 -19.02 5.25 5.66
C VAL A 95 -19.98 6.41 5.91
N LYS A 96 -19.80 7.53 5.22
CA LYS A 96 -20.62 8.73 5.41
C LYS A 96 -22.04 8.57 4.91
N ARG A 97 -22.25 7.84 3.83
CA ARG A 97 -23.56 7.81 3.15
C ARG A 97 -24.33 6.52 3.34
N TYR A 98 -23.65 5.38 3.48
CA TYR A 98 -24.29 4.08 3.31
C TYR A 98 -24.09 3.12 4.48
N ALA A 99 -22.99 3.23 5.25
CA ALA A 99 -22.60 2.20 6.20
C ALA A 99 -23.48 2.18 7.45
N ASN A 100 -24.00 1.00 7.79
CA ASN A 100 -24.55 0.72 9.10
C ASN A 100 -23.43 0.44 10.13
N ALA A 101 -23.77 0.17 11.40
CA ALA A 101 -22.79 0.00 12.46
C ALA A 101 -21.76 -1.13 12.20
N ASN A 102 -22.22 -2.28 11.68
CA ASN A 102 -21.33 -3.41 11.37
C ASN A 102 -20.45 -3.13 10.13
N GLU A 103 -21.00 -2.41 9.18
CA GLU A 103 -20.29 -2.03 7.96
C GLU A 103 -19.25 -0.95 8.21
N LYS A 104 -19.46 -0.07 9.21
CA LYS A 104 -18.43 0.86 9.66
C LYS A 104 -17.21 0.14 10.21
N GLU A 105 -17.42 -0.91 11.01
CA GLU A 105 -16.31 -1.74 11.49
C GLU A 105 -15.49 -2.32 10.34
N TYR A 106 -16.17 -2.88 9.33
CA TYR A 106 -15.49 -3.43 8.15
C TYR A 106 -14.75 -2.36 7.33
N SER A 107 -15.38 -1.20 7.14
CA SER A 107 -14.78 -0.08 6.39
C SER A 107 -13.56 0.49 7.10
N GLU A 108 -13.62 0.69 8.42
CA GLU A 108 -12.47 1.13 9.21
C GLU A 108 -11.32 0.11 9.18
N PHE A 109 -11.63 -1.19 9.14
CA PHE A 109 -10.62 -2.23 8.89
C PHE A 109 -9.99 -2.09 7.49
N LEU A 110 -10.79 -1.84 6.45
CA LEU A 110 -10.28 -1.64 5.09
C LEU A 110 -9.42 -0.38 4.97
N GLU A 111 -9.77 0.71 5.65
CA GLU A 111 -8.94 1.93 5.70
C GLU A 111 -7.57 1.66 6.32
N ILE A 112 -7.51 0.93 7.44
CA ILE A 112 -6.25 0.53 8.06
C ILE A 112 -5.44 -0.34 7.09
N LYS A 113 -6.10 -1.27 6.40
CA LYS A 113 -5.48 -2.13 5.40
C LYS A 113 -4.93 -1.32 4.23
N ALA A 114 -5.67 -0.32 3.72
CA ALA A 114 -5.22 0.57 2.65
C ALA A 114 -3.97 1.35 3.07
N LYS A 115 -3.99 1.99 4.25
CA LYS A 115 -2.84 2.70 4.82
C LYS A 115 -1.63 1.78 5.02
N TYR A 116 -1.86 0.56 5.51
CA TYR A 116 -0.80 -0.44 5.67
C TYR A 116 -0.20 -0.87 4.33
N MET A 117 -1.02 -1.08 3.31
CA MET A 117 -0.57 -1.46 1.96
C MET A 117 0.09 -0.28 1.21
N ALA A 118 -0.30 0.95 1.51
CA ALA A 118 0.30 2.17 0.98
C ALA A 118 1.76 2.39 1.41
N LEU A 119 2.27 1.57 2.33
CA LEU A 119 3.65 1.61 2.83
C LEU A 119 4.56 0.60 2.10
N PRO A 120 4.78 0.68 0.78
CA PRO A 120 5.67 -0.22 0.06
C PRO A 120 7.13 -0.02 0.51
N ASN A 121 7.43 1.15 1.07
CA ASN A 121 8.73 1.50 1.60
C ASN A 121 8.56 2.22 2.95
N PRO A 122 8.38 1.48 4.07
CA PRO A 122 8.11 2.05 5.40
C PRO A 122 9.19 3.01 5.90
N ARG A 123 10.27 3.20 5.13
CA ARG A 123 11.41 4.04 5.47
C ARG A 123 11.32 5.46 4.92
N ARG A 124 10.26 5.82 4.20
CA ARG A 124 10.20 7.13 3.52
C ARG A 124 9.14 8.07 4.07
N ASP A 125 8.08 7.56 4.64
CA ASP A 125 6.98 8.39 5.13
C ASP A 125 6.65 8.08 6.59
N GLN A 126 7.23 8.88 7.48
CA GLN A 126 6.99 8.76 8.92
C GLN A 126 5.56 9.16 9.29
N ALA A 127 4.98 10.15 8.62
CA ALA A 127 3.64 10.63 8.92
C ALA A 127 2.59 9.56 8.61
N LEU A 128 2.71 8.89 7.47
CA LEU A 128 1.81 7.81 7.07
C LEU A 128 1.90 6.60 8.01
N ILE A 129 3.12 6.25 8.48
CA ILE A 129 3.27 5.17 9.49
C ILE A 129 2.57 5.56 10.80
N ASP A 130 2.75 6.78 11.27
CA ASP A 130 2.15 7.25 12.52
C ASP A 130 0.63 7.28 12.43
N GLU A 131 0.08 7.73 11.31
CA GLU A 131 -1.35 7.73 11.04
C GLU A 131 -1.92 6.31 11.00
N ALA A 132 -1.26 5.38 10.31
CA ALA A 132 -1.67 3.98 10.27
C ALA A 132 -1.63 3.32 11.67
N ILE A 133 -0.61 3.63 12.49
CA ILE A 133 -0.52 3.17 13.89
C ILE A 133 -1.70 3.69 14.70
N GLU A 134 -2.02 4.99 14.59
CA GLU A 134 -3.11 5.59 15.37
C GLU A 134 -4.47 5.04 14.95
N SER A 135 -4.71 4.87 13.64
CA SER A 135 -5.92 4.23 13.12
C SER A 135 -6.09 2.80 13.64
N ALA A 136 -5.00 2.01 13.63
CA ALA A 136 -5.03 0.63 14.14
C ALA A 136 -5.28 0.55 15.66
N LYS A 137 -4.69 1.45 16.45
CA LYS A 137 -4.96 1.56 17.90
C LYS A 137 -6.40 1.94 18.18
N SER A 138 -6.90 2.95 17.48
CA SER A 138 -8.28 3.41 17.62
C SER A 138 -9.27 2.29 17.32
N PHE A 139 -9.05 1.53 16.25
CA PHE A 139 -9.86 0.37 15.91
C PHE A 139 -9.88 -0.68 17.03
N LYS A 140 -8.71 -1.04 17.56
CA LYS A 140 -8.61 -2.03 18.65
C LYS A 140 -9.34 -1.61 19.91
N LEU A 141 -9.32 -0.31 20.24
CA LEU A 141 -10.08 0.23 21.39
C LEU A 141 -11.58 0.24 21.13
N LYS A 142 -11.99 0.58 19.91
CA LYS A 142 -13.40 0.70 19.52
C LYS A 142 -14.08 -0.65 19.33
N TYR A 143 -13.32 -1.64 18.79
CA TYR A 143 -13.84 -2.95 18.42
C TYR A 143 -13.05 -4.10 19.05
N PRO A 144 -13.02 -4.25 20.39
CA PRO A 144 -12.18 -5.25 21.05
C PRO A 144 -12.57 -6.70 20.74
N ASN A 145 -13.83 -6.94 20.31
CA ASN A 145 -14.35 -8.26 19.96
C ASN A 145 -14.50 -8.46 18.45
N SER A 146 -13.90 -7.60 17.63
CA SER A 146 -13.95 -7.69 16.18
C SER A 146 -13.31 -8.96 15.64
N VAL A 147 -13.90 -9.54 14.60
CA VAL A 147 -13.27 -10.64 13.84
C VAL A 147 -12.00 -10.19 13.13
N TYR A 148 -11.83 -8.88 12.90
CA TYR A 148 -10.64 -8.28 12.27
C TYR A 148 -9.55 -7.93 13.28
N TYR A 149 -9.83 -8.01 14.59
CA TYR A 149 -8.87 -7.64 15.63
C TYR A 149 -7.52 -8.33 15.50
N PRO A 150 -7.40 -9.66 15.28
CA PRO A 150 -6.10 -10.32 15.16
C PRO A 150 -5.29 -9.85 13.95
N ILE A 151 -5.97 -9.54 12.84
CA ILE A 151 -5.33 -9.03 11.62
C ILE A 151 -4.81 -7.61 11.86
N VAL A 152 -5.62 -6.74 12.46
CA VAL A 152 -5.22 -5.36 12.81
C VAL A 152 -4.07 -5.37 13.82
N ASP A 153 -4.07 -6.28 14.78
CA ASP A 153 -2.98 -6.43 15.74
C ASP A 153 -1.66 -6.83 15.06
N THR A 154 -1.74 -7.75 14.09
CA THR A 154 -0.58 -8.13 13.27
C THR A 154 -0.07 -6.96 12.43
N MET A 155 -0.97 -6.19 11.80
CA MET A 155 -0.59 -4.99 11.05
C MET A 155 0.06 -3.95 11.97
N LEU A 156 -0.52 -3.69 13.14
CA LEU A 156 0.01 -2.76 14.13
C LEU A 156 1.43 -3.15 14.59
N THR A 157 1.65 -4.43 14.86
CA THR A 157 2.98 -4.94 15.21
C THR A 157 4.00 -4.65 14.11
N ARG A 158 3.66 -4.93 12.85
CA ARG A 158 4.54 -4.64 11.70
C ARG A 158 4.76 -3.14 11.51
N LEU A 159 3.75 -2.31 11.74
CA LEU A 159 3.90 -0.85 11.69
C LEU A 159 4.88 -0.33 12.76
N TYR A 160 4.82 -0.86 13.98
CA TYR A 160 5.81 -0.52 15.01
C TYR A 160 7.22 -0.91 14.62
N MET A 161 7.40 -2.09 14.02
CA MET A 161 8.69 -2.54 13.53
C MET A 161 9.20 -1.66 12.37
N ALA A 162 8.31 -1.30 11.45
CA ALA A 162 8.63 -0.39 10.35
C ALA A 162 9.07 0.98 10.86
N ARG A 163 8.37 1.53 11.86
CA ARG A 163 8.72 2.80 12.50
C ARG A 163 10.08 2.73 13.19
N ALA A 164 10.33 1.66 13.92
CA ALA A 164 11.62 1.48 14.60
C ALA A 164 12.77 1.35 13.58
N ALA A 165 12.58 0.62 12.46
CA ALA A 165 13.54 0.55 11.36
C ALA A 165 13.80 1.91 10.72
N LEU A 166 12.76 2.73 10.54
CA LEU A 166 12.90 4.09 10.04
C LEU A 166 13.71 4.96 11.00
N ASN A 167 13.41 4.90 12.29
CA ASN A 167 14.15 5.65 13.31
C ASN A 167 15.63 5.29 13.32
N GLU A 168 15.99 4.00 13.23
CA GLU A 168 17.40 3.59 13.16
C GLU A 168 18.07 4.06 11.86
N THR A 169 17.34 4.04 10.74
CA THR A 169 17.85 4.56 9.46
C THR A 169 18.15 6.07 9.57
N ILE A 170 17.25 6.83 10.21
CA ILE A 170 17.43 8.27 10.45
C ILE A 170 18.61 8.50 11.42
N ALA A 171 18.69 7.73 12.50
CA ALA A 171 19.78 7.81 13.46
C ALA A 171 21.14 7.57 12.80
N SER A 172 21.25 6.53 11.98
CA SER A 172 22.45 6.21 11.21
C SER A 172 22.83 7.32 10.21
N LEU A 173 21.84 8.02 9.63
CA LEU A 173 22.10 9.20 8.81
C LEU A 173 22.72 10.32 9.65
N TYR A 174 22.18 10.59 10.85
CA TYR A 174 22.70 11.63 11.73
C TYR A 174 24.11 11.31 12.24
N ASP A 175 24.44 10.04 12.49
CA ASP A 175 25.82 9.64 12.83
C ASP A 175 26.79 9.96 11.69
N ARG A 176 26.41 9.67 10.44
CA ARG A 176 27.25 9.95 9.25
C ARG A 176 27.53 11.44 9.02
N ILE A 177 26.62 12.31 9.45
CA ILE A 177 26.79 13.77 9.33
C ILE A 177 27.27 14.43 10.64
N ASP A 178 27.86 13.64 11.52
CA ASP A 178 28.46 14.08 12.81
C ASP A 178 27.48 14.84 13.72
N LYS A 179 26.24 14.30 13.85
CA LYS A 179 25.22 14.82 14.76
C LYS A 179 24.77 13.76 15.78
N PRO A 180 25.67 13.32 16.71
CA PRO A 180 25.38 12.18 17.59
C PRO A 180 24.23 12.44 18.57
N LYS A 181 23.94 13.68 18.93
CA LYS A 181 22.79 14.04 19.79
C LYS A 181 21.46 13.74 19.08
N SER A 182 21.36 14.05 17.79
CA SER A 182 20.17 13.76 17.00
C SER A 182 20.04 12.27 16.75
N ALA A 183 21.14 11.57 16.45
CA ALA A 183 21.14 10.13 16.29
C ALA A 183 20.62 9.42 17.54
N LYS A 184 21.13 9.83 18.72
CA LYS A 184 20.67 9.30 20.01
C LYS A 184 19.18 9.55 20.23
N TYR A 185 18.68 10.75 19.93
CA TYR A 185 17.25 11.07 20.04
C TYR A 185 16.37 10.07 19.27
N TYR A 186 16.69 9.78 17.99
CA TYR A 186 15.91 8.86 17.18
C TYR A 186 16.00 7.40 17.67
N ARG A 187 17.12 6.97 18.27
CA ARG A 187 17.24 5.65 18.90
C ARG A 187 16.46 5.55 20.22
N ASP A 188 16.46 6.63 21.01
CA ASP A 188 15.75 6.66 22.28
C ASP A 188 14.21 6.74 22.10
N VAL A 189 13.73 7.32 20.99
CA VAL A 189 12.31 7.37 20.63
C VAL A 189 11.89 6.03 20.00
N GLN A 190 11.98 4.94 20.75
CA GLN A 190 11.46 3.65 20.31
C GLN A 190 9.98 3.51 20.70
N PRO A 191 9.09 3.16 19.75
CA PRO A 191 7.67 3.08 20.03
C PRO A 191 7.32 1.93 20.97
N GLN A 192 8.16 0.88 21.03
CA GLN A 192 7.91 -0.31 21.82
C GLN A 192 9.20 -0.86 22.46
N PRO A 193 9.21 -1.12 23.79
CA PRO A 193 10.39 -1.62 24.50
C PRO A 193 10.82 -3.05 24.13
N TRP A 194 9.91 -3.82 23.50
CA TRP A 194 10.18 -5.19 23.08
C TRP A 194 10.95 -5.29 21.76
N ILE A 195 11.09 -4.19 21.01
CA ILE A 195 11.88 -4.18 19.77
C ILE A 195 13.35 -3.96 20.13
N LYS A 196 14.14 -5.02 20.03
CA LYS A 196 15.58 -5.00 20.24
C LYS A 196 16.28 -5.31 18.93
N TRP A 197 16.96 -4.32 18.37
CA TRP A 197 17.59 -4.43 17.06
C TRP A 197 18.78 -5.39 17.03
N ASP A 198 19.47 -5.52 18.14
CA ASP A 198 20.60 -6.44 18.35
C ASP A 198 20.18 -7.91 18.35
N GLU A 199 18.89 -8.18 18.58
CA GLU A 199 18.31 -9.53 18.56
C GLU A 199 17.64 -9.87 17.21
N ILE A 200 17.59 -8.93 16.24
CA ILE A 200 16.95 -9.13 14.95
C ILE A 200 18.01 -9.42 13.89
N ASP A 201 17.97 -10.62 13.31
CA ASP A 201 18.83 -10.98 12.20
C ASP A 201 18.29 -10.50 10.86
N ARG A 202 19.23 -10.23 9.94
CA ARG A 202 18.88 -9.96 8.55
C ARG A 202 18.39 -11.23 7.88
N ALA A 203 17.44 -11.10 6.93
CA ALA A 203 17.07 -12.22 6.08
C ALA A 203 18.31 -12.76 5.38
N ASN A 204 18.40 -14.09 5.33
CA ASN A 204 19.42 -14.75 4.52
C ASN A 204 19.05 -14.52 3.03
N THR A 205 19.56 -13.43 2.48
CA THR A 205 19.32 -13.05 1.09
C THR A 205 20.36 -13.70 0.19
N PRO A 206 19.98 -14.25 -0.98
CA PRO A 206 20.96 -14.74 -1.95
C PRO A 206 21.93 -13.62 -2.35
N TRP A 207 23.22 -13.97 -2.57
CA TRP A 207 24.29 -13.03 -2.85
C TRP A 207 23.99 -12.03 -3.99
N TYR A 208 23.23 -12.44 -5.01
CA TYR A 208 22.83 -11.58 -6.11
C TYR A 208 21.83 -10.49 -5.67
N ARG A 209 20.97 -10.77 -4.67
CA ARG A 209 20.08 -9.77 -4.09
C ARG A 209 20.85 -8.77 -3.23
N GLU A 210 21.83 -9.22 -2.46
CA GLU A 210 22.73 -8.32 -1.74
C GLU A 210 23.46 -7.37 -2.68
N TRP A 211 23.83 -7.86 -3.86
CA TRP A 211 24.54 -7.07 -4.88
C TRP A 211 23.64 -6.02 -5.55
N PHE A 212 22.39 -6.34 -5.82
CA PHE A 212 21.44 -5.47 -6.52
C PHE A 212 20.51 -4.69 -5.61
N GLU A 213 20.17 -5.20 -4.43
CA GLU A 213 19.23 -4.58 -3.49
C GLU A 213 19.95 -3.90 -2.32
N GLY A 214 21.23 -4.22 -2.09
CA GLY A 214 22.04 -3.71 -0.97
C GLY A 214 21.56 -4.23 0.38
N ASP A 215 22.49 -4.40 1.30
CA ASP A 215 22.18 -4.84 2.67
C ASP A 215 21.84 -3.68 3.63
N GLY A 216 21.77 -2.44 3.11
CA GLY A 216 21.56 -1.23 3.89
C GLY A 216 22.76 -0.84 4.75
N SER A 217 23.85 -1.60 4.74
CA SER A 217 25.09 -1.28 5.44
C SER A 217 26.01 -0.48 4.55
N ALA A 218 26.02 0.85 4.74
CA ALA A 218 27.13 1.76 4.37
C ALA A 218 27.65 1.76 2.93
N SER A 219 26.96 1.15 1.96
CA SER A 219 27.32 1.33 0.55
C SER A 219 26.85 2.70 0.06
N TRP A 220 27.70 3.43 -0.67
CA TRP A 220 27.36 4.76 -1.20
C TRP A 220 26.13 4.77 -2.12
N TYR A 221 25.71 3.62 -2.61
CA TYR A 221 24.49 3.40 -3.41
C TYR A 221 23.32 2.80 -2.60
N GLY A 222 23.48 2.53 -1.32
CA GLY A 222 22.44 1.97 -0.45
C GLY A 222 21.18 2.83 -0.33
N PHE A 223 21.26 4.11 -0.75
CA PHE A 223 20.09 4.99 -0.85
C PHE A 223 19.21 4.71 -2.08
N LEU A 224 19.71 3.96 -3.07
CA LEU A 224 18.99 3.63 -4.31
C LEU A 224 18.25 2.28 -4.22
N ILE A 225 18.64 1.42 -3.29
CA ILE A 225 18.19 0.04 -3.24
C ILE A 225 17.55 -0.24 -1.87
N PRO A 226 16.30 -0.73 -1.81
CA PRO A 226 15.62 -1.02 -0.56
C PRO A 226 16.34 -2.12 0.22
N ASP A 227 16.59 -1.89 1.51
CA ASP A 227 17.13 -2.88 2.41
C ASP A 227 16.05 -3.91 2.79
N THR A 228 16.24 -5.17 2.42
CA THR A 228 15.34 -6.28 2.76
C THR A 228 15.79 -6.90 4.08
N ARG A 229 15.35 -6.35 5.22
CA ARG A 229 15.57 -6.96 6.52
C ARG A 229 14.43 -7.91 6.86
N SER A 230 14.75 -9.15 7.17
CA SER A 230 13.82 -10.08 7.80
C SER A 230 13.76 -9.85 9.31
N VAL A 231 12.58 -10.05 9.86
CA VAL A 231 12.34 -9.99 11.30
C VAL A 231 12.37 -11.40 11.85
N VAL A 232 13.56 -11.97 11.95
CA VAL A 232 13.77 -13.26 12.62
C VAL A 232 14.62 -13.00 13.88
N SER A 233 14.15 -13.47 15.02
CA SER A 233 14.88 -13.31 16.28
C SER A 233 16.11 -14.23 16.30
N ARG A 234 17.28 -13.67 16.58
CA ARG A 234 18.57 -14.38 16.64
C ARG A 234 18.60 -15.46 17.74
N ASN A 235 17.83 -15.27 18.81
CA ASN A 235 17.81 -16.19 19.96
C ASN A 235 17.16 -17.55 19.63
N SER A 236 16.35 -17.66 18.58
CA SER A 236 15.77 -18.94 18.15
C SER A 236 16.77 -19.84 17.42
N ILE A 237 17.86 -19.27 16.88
CA ILE A 237 18.85 -20.01 16.08
C ILE A 237 19.98 -20.55 16.97
N GLN A 238 20.35 -19.82 18.04
CA GLN A 238 21.42 -20.25 18.94
C GLN A 238 21.02 -21.38 19.91
N SER A 239 19.72 -21.64 20.12
CA SER A 239 19.27 -22.75 20.98
C SER A 239 19.39 -24.10 20.30
N ASP A 240 19.42 -24.18 18.97
CA ASP A 240 19.51 -25.46 18.24
C ASP A 240 20.95 -25.93 18.02
N ASP A 241 21.95 -25.04 17.98
CA ASP A 241 23.37 -25.40 17.81
C ASP A 241 24.04 -25.90 19.08
N ASN A 242 23.50 -25.59 20.26
CA ASN A 242 24.07 -26.08 21.54
C ASN A 242 23.50 -27.45 22.00
N SER A 243 22.46 -27.96 21.33
CA SER A 243 21.88 -29.27 21.70
C SER A 243 22.51 -30.47 21.01
N THR A 244 23.44 -30.26 20.07
CA THR A 244 24.08 -31.34 19.32
C THR A 244 25.50 -31.68 19.74
N ASN A 245 26.09 -30.97 20.74
CA ASN A 245 27.50 -31.19 21.12
C ASN A 245 27.73 -31.87 22.48
N ASP A 246 26.70 -32.29 23.22
CA ASP A 246 26.86 -32.99 24.52
C ASP A 246 26.57 -34.51 24.47
N GLY A 247 26.83 -35.16 23.37
CA GLY A 247 26.56 -36.59 23.19
C GLY A 247 27.68 -37.41 22.60
N GLU A 248 28.98 -37.17 22.95
CA GLU A 248 30.05 -38.13 22.74
C GLU A 248 31.24 -37.85 23.66
N LYS A 249 31.20 -38.47 24.83
CA LYS A 249 32.38 -38.98 25.56
C LYS A 249 31.95 -40.09 26.51
#